data_1993f9ef610affdc553ab08e555e26bf
#
_entry.id   1993f9ef610affdc553ab08e555e26bf
#
_cell.length_a   1.000
_cell.length_b   1.000
_cell.length_c   1.000
_cell.angle_alpha   90.00
_cell.angle_beta   90.00
_cell.angle_gamma   90.00
#
_symmetry.space_group_name_H-M   'P 1'
#
loop_
_entity.id
_entity.type
_entity.pdbx_description
1 polymer ?
#
loop_
_entity_poly.entity_id
_entity_poly.type
_entity_poly.pdbx_seq_one_letter_code
_entity_poly.pdbx_strand_id
1 'polypeptide(L)'
;MDSDKTKTATSAEETSKTGAKKNTSGTAKNSTSPTNSTNASESGNSSGSKSSSGSANSSGSTMSQNGETSGRKDYSHEATKDGPLYKFFLDGLKDMYFAEKHILEALPKMKAAATTEELQDAFEDHHLVTQKQVSRLEKVFKSIDEKAEGKKCEAIIGIVKEGESIIQETDEGTMTRDAALIIAAQKVEHYEIASYGGLVALAETLDLGRAADLLQTSLEEEEETDLDLTDIAESFINFRAADEDEDEDGEDYEYEYDDDDDDDYNSNSLVL
;
A
#
# COMPACT_ATOMS: atom_id res chain seq x y z
N MET A 1 -57.40 -41.57 -16.30
CA MET A 1 -56.86 -41.84 -17.63
C MET A 1 -55.45 -41.28 -17.58
N ASP A 2 -54.42 -42.03 -17.03
CA ASP A 2 -53.55 -42.93 -17.80
C ASP A 2 -52.68 -42.12 -18.75
N SER A 3 -51.35 -42.09 -18.76
CA SER A 3 -50.30 -43.07 -18.50
C SER A 3 -48.99 -42.31 -18.59
N ASP A 4 -48.02 -42.36 -17.71
CA ASP A 4 -46.97 -43.33 -17.50
C ASP A 4 -45.96 -43.47 -18.67
N LYS A 5 -44.66 -43.29 -18.31
CA LYS A 5 -43.44 -44.03 -18.65
C LYS A 5 -42.18 -43.13 -18.65
N THR A 6 -41.43 -43.17 -17.58
CA THR A 6 -40.16 -43.94 -17.32
C THR A 6 -39.27 -44.26 -18.51
N LYS A 7 -37.96 -43.89 -18.36
CA LYS A 7 -36.75 -44.74 -18.48
C LYS A 7 -35.49 -43.86 -18.43
N THR A 8 -34.69 -44.00 -17.40
CA THR A 8 -33.50 -44.84 -17.15
C THR A 8 -32.29 -44.53 -18.02
N ALA A 9 -31.29 -43.97 -17.40
CA ALA A 9 -29.95 -44.49 -17.01
C ALA A 9 -29.01 -44.95 -18.13
N THR A 10 -27.73 -44.55 -18.04
CA THR A 10 -26.53 -45.39 -18.04
C THR A 10 -25.31 -44.47 -18.06
N SER A 11 -24.53 -44.32 -17.04
CA SER A 11 -23.26 -44.89 -16.61
C SER A 11 -22.29 -45.31 -17.74
N ALA A 12 -21.14 -44.68 -17.77
CA ALA A 12 -19.91 -45.31 -18.18
C ALA A 12 -18.69 -44.63 -17.48
N GLU A 13 -18.13 -45.37 -16.63
CA GLU A 13 -16.83 -45.33 -16.01
C GLU A 13 -15.81 -45.85 -17.02
N GLU A 14 -14.66 -45.21 -17.20
CA GLU A 14 -13.47 -45.93 -17.57
C GLU A 14 -12.19 -45.27 -17.09
N THR A 15 -11.46 -46.05 -16.42
CA THR A 15 -10.16 -45.98 -15.78
C THR A 15 -9.02 -46.10 -16.78
N SER A 16 -7.85 -45.51 -16.54
CA SER A 16 -6.54 -46.17 -16.36
C SER A 16 -5.42 -45.17 -16.59
N LYS A 17 -4.55 -45.11 -15.68
CA LYS A 17 -3.27 -45.75 -15.36
C LYS A 17 -2.02 -45.02 -15.86
N THR A 18 -1.28 -44.56 -14.87
CA THR A 18 0.17 -44.79 -14.58
C THR A 18 1.24 -44.32 -15.54
N GLY A 19 2.19 -43.61 -14.95
CA GLY A 19 3.52 -43.39 -15.51
C GLY A 19 4.42 -42.62 -14.57
N ALA A 20 4.91 -43.27 -13.53
CA ALA A 20 6.02 -42.80 -12.70
C ALA A 20 7.34 -42.93 -13.44
N LYS A 21 8.21 -41.90 -13.39
CA LYS A 21 9.66 -42.12 -13.49
C LYS A 21 10.41 -41.17 -12.57
N LYS A 22 11.10 -41.79 -11.63
CA LYS A 22 12.22 -41.31 -10.83
C LYS A 22 13.43 -41.03 -11.73
N ASN A 23 14.22 -40.02 -11.35
CA ASN A 23 15.68 -40.09 -11.17
C ASN A 23 16.16 -38.75 -10.58
N THR A 24 16.65 -38.72 -9.38
CA THR A 24 17.94 -38.92 -8.75
C THR A 24 19.00 -37.90 -9.10
N SER A 25 19.33 -37.13 -8.06
CA SER A 25 20.66 -36.98 -7.41
C SER A 25 21.70 -36.08 -8.08
N GLY A 26 22.26 -35.20 -7.26
CA GLY A 26 23.52 -34.49 -7.51
C GLY A 26 23.65 -33.31 -6.57
N THR A 27 23.97 -33.51 -5.36
CA THR A 27 25.23 -33.34 -4.60
C THR A 27 25.71 -31.87 -4.46
N ALA A 28 25.73 -31.48 -3.21
CA ALA A 28 26.36 -30.36 -2.51
C ALA A 28 27.77 -29.94 -2.98
N LYS A 29 28.04 -28.63 -2.71
CA LYS A 29 29.30 -28.09 -2.10
C LYS A 29 29.05 -26.60 -1.89
N ASN A 30 28.87 -26.08 -0.71
CA ASN A 30 29.78 -25.70 0.37
C ASN A 30 30.98 -24.86 -0.10
N SER A 31 30.94 -23.55 0.24
CA SER A 31 32.11 -22.78 0.65
C SER A 31 31.66 -21.41 1.15
N THR A 32 31.59 -21.22 2.47
CA THR A 32 32.54 -20.46 3.29
C THR A 32 32.67 -18.99 2.97
N SER A 33 32.18 -18.21 3.95
CA SER A 33 32.55 -16.80 4.20
C SER A 33 34.07 -16.64 4.40
N PRO A 34 34.58 -15.42 4.27
CA PRO A 34 35.32 -14.92 5.41
C PRO A 34 34.90 -13.51 5.84
N THR A 35 34.98 -13.39 7.11
CA THR A 35 35.02 -12.22 7.98
C THR A 35 36.22 -11.33 7.74
N ASN A 36 36.07 -10.09 8.12
CA ASN A 36 37.08 -9.18 8.74
C ASN A 36 37.19 -7.87 7.96
N SER A 37 37.32 -6.68 8.50
CA SER A 37 37.77 -6.19 9.79
C SER A 37 37.73 -4.67 9.71
N THR A 38 37.27 -4.03 10.75
CA THR A 38 37.73 -2.76 11.35
C THR A 38 38.49 -1.75 10.49
N ASN A 39 38.04 -0.48 10.46
CA ASN A 39 38.91 0.57 10.95
C ASN A 39 38.12 1.83 11.37
N ALA A 40 38.39 2.26 12.59
CA ALA A 40 38.03 3.53 13.14
C ALA A 40 38.98 4.60 12.66
N SER A 41 38.52 5.82 12.47
CA SER A 41 39.38 7.01 12.56
C SER A 41 38.53 8.20 13.02
N GLU A 42 38.80 8.61 14.22
CA GLU A 42 38.47 9.91 14.80
C GLU A 42 39.22 11.02 14.08
N SER A 43 38.61 12.18 14.00
CA SER A 43 39.18 13.52 14.29
C SER A 43 38.02 14.51 14.05
N GLY A 44 37.52 15.32 14.95
CA GLY A 44 38.18 16.20 15.87
C GLY A 44 38.45 17.53 15.18
N ASN A 45 37.53 18.48 15.24
CA ASN A 45 37.97 19.85 15.59
C ASN A 45 36.80 20.78 15.96
N SER A 46 37.01 21.41 17.07
CA SER A 46 36.36 22.47 17.79
C SER A 46 36.55 23.84 17.14
N SER A 47 35.57 24.71 17.30
CA SER A 47 35.70 26.14 17.61
C SER A 47 34.28 26.71 17.73
N GLY A 48 33.75 27.20 18.80
CA GLY A 48 34.31 28.10 19.80
C GLY A 48 34.01 29.56 19.41
N SER A 49 32.82 30.10 19.79
CA SER A 49 32.70 31.54 19.97
C SER A 49 31.65 31.86 21.03
N LYS A 50 32.15 32.39 22.13
CA LYS A 50 31.48 33.10 23.21
C LYS A 50 31.32 34.57 22.85
N SER A 51 30.21 35.17 23.24
CA SER A 51 30.14 36.53 23.81
C SER A 51 28.72 36.71 24.32
N SER A 52 28.47 36.74 25.57
CA SER A 52 28.62 37.76 26.60
C SER A 52 27.60 38.87 26.52
N SER A 53 26.72 38.82 27.53
CA SER A 53 26.38 39.82 28.52
C SER A 53 25.46 40.97 28.17
N GLY A 54 24.42 41.07 28.99
CA GLY A 54 23.56 42.24 29.10
C GLY A 54 22.49 42.07 30.19
N SER A 55 22.88 42.41 31.41
CA SER A 55 22.04 42.46 32.60
C SER A 55 21.22 43.75 32.58
N ALA A 56 19.98 43.75 33.08
CA ALA A 56 19.33 44.72 33.97
C ALA A 56 17.82 44.49 34.00
N ASN A 57 17.34 44.00 35.05
CA ASN A 57 16.78 44.65 36.25
C ASN A 57 15.28 45.07 36.18
N SER A 58 14.51 44.45 37.06
CA SER A 58 13.48 45.05 37.91
C SER A 58 12.14 45.48 37.31
N SER A 59 11.11 44.77 37.63
CA SER A 59 10.04 45.31 38.50
C SER A 59 8.97 44.20 38.71
N GLY A 60 8.72 43.89 39.95
CA GLY A 60 7.69 42.98 40.37
C GLY A 60 6.28 43.41 40.01
N SER A 61 5.51 42.47 39.53
CA SER A 61 4.06 42.48 39.64
C SER A 61 3.65 41.06 39.97
N THR A 62 3.28 40.88 41.20
CA THR A 62 2.57 39.71 41.69
C THR A 62 1.21 39.65 41.01
N MET A 63 1.15 38.90 39.91
CA MET A 63 -0.13 38.39 39.41
C MET A 63 -0.34 37.00 39.97
N SER A 64 -1.33 36.92 40.83
CA SER A 64 -1.95 35.71 41.31
C SER A 64 -2.31 34.84 40.10
N GLN A 65 -1.54 33.79 39.86
CA GLN A 65 -1.95 32.76 38.93
C GLN A 65 -3.00 31.90 39.65
N ASN A 66 -4.27 32.23 39.41
CA ASN A 66 -5.30 31.21 39.49
C ASN A 66 -5.03 30.20 38.40
N GLY A 67 -4.31 29.14 38.75
CA GLY A 67 -4.21 27.96 37.94
C GLY A 67 -5.56 27.26 37.87
N GLU A 68 -6.37 27.65 36.89
CA GLU A 68 -7.40 26.75 36.40
C GLU A 68 -6.66 25.58 35.73
N THR A 69 -6.37 24.57 36.54
CA THR A 69 -6.14 23.22 36.02
C THR A 69 -7.43 22.84 35.31
N SER A 70 -7.43 23.00 33.98
CA SER A 70 -8.41 22.34 33.13
C SER A 70 -8.39 20.87 33.52
N GLY A 71 -9.35 20.50 34.38
CA GLY A 71 -9.54 19.14 34.82
C GLY A 71 -9.78 18.28 33.58
N ARG A 72 -8.76 17.60 33.08
CA ARG A 72 -8.95 16.39 32.30
C ARG A 72 -9.83 15.52 33.18
N LYS A 73 -11.12 15.46 32.83
CA LYS A 73 -12.01 14.47 33.42
C LYS A 73 -11.36 13.13 33.15
N ASP A 74 -10.99 12.45 34.23
CA ASP A 74 -10.55 11.08 34.17
C ASP A 74 -11.76 10.24 33.72
N TYR A 75 -11.83 9.99 32.41
CA TYR A 75 -12.82 9.14 31.79
C TYR A 75 -12.32 7.68 31.81
N SER A 76 -11.80 7.21 32.97
CA SER A 76 -11.55 5.80 33.17
C SER A 76 -12.89 5.04 33.14
N HIS A 77 -13.41 4.89 31.93
CA HIS A 77 -14.52 4.01 31.66
C HIS A 77 -13.88 2.68 31.25
N GLU A 78 -13.99 1.68 32.13
CA GLU A 78 -13.74 0.32 31.70
C GLU A 78 -14.67 0.03 30.52
N ALA A 79 -14.11 -0.01 29.31
CA ALA A 79 -14.88 -0.29 28.11
C ALA A 79 -15.45 -1.69 28.20
N THR A 80 -16.75 -1.78 28.45
CA THR A 80 -17.41 -3.08 28.52
C THR A 80 -17.65 -3.59 27.09
N LYS A 81 -17.40 -4.87 26.84
CA LYS A 81 -17.73 -5.56 25.56
C LYS A 81 -19.19 -5.37 25.12
N ASP A 82 -20.07 -5.00 26.04
CA ASP A 82 -21.49 -4.70 25.79
C ASP A 82 -21.76 -3.22 25.44
N GLY A 83 -20.75 -2.36 25.55
CA GLY A 83 -20.88 -0.93 25.30
C GLY A 83 -21.14 -0.60 23.82
N PRO A 84 -21.86 0.49 23.53
CA PRO A 84 -22.15 0.89 22.15
C PRO A 84 -20.89 1.14 21.32
N LEU A 85 -19.85 1.72 21.91
CA LEU A 85 -18.60 2.03 21.24
C LEU A 85 -17.86 0.75 20.85
N TYR A 86 -17.80 -0.25 21.74
CA TYR A 86 -17.21 -1.56 21.45
C TYR A 86 -17.95 -2.25 20.29
N LYS A 87 -19.28 -2.22 20.31
CA LYS A 87 -20.09 -2.80 19.23
C LYS A 87 -19.84 -2.11 17.89
N PHE A 88 -19.68 -0.80 17.89
CA PHE A 88 -19.35 -0.05 16.69
C PHE A 88 -17.94 -0.37 16.18
N PHE A 89 -16.96 -0.47 17.09
CA PHE A 89 -15.61 -0.91 16.77
C PHE A 89 -15.59 -2.31 16.16
N LEU A 90 -16.28 -3.27 16.80
CA LEU A 90 -16.38 -4.64 16.29
C LEU A 90 -17.07 -4.71 14.91
N ASP A 91 -18.09 -3.87 14.70
CA ASP A 91 -18.78 -3.77 13.42
C ASP A 91 -17.84 -3.23 12.32
N GLY A 92 -17.06 -2.19 12.64
CA GLY A 92 -16.04 -1.65 11.75
C GLY A 92 -14.92 -2.65 11.44
N LEU A 93 -14.48 -3.46 12.42
CA LEU A 93 -13.53 -4.56 12.16
C LEU A 93 -14.08 -5.60 11.20
N LYS A 94 -15.37 -5.90 11.30
CA LYS A 94 -16.03 -6.85 10.38
C LYS A 94 -16.17 -6.28 8.98
N ASP A 95 -16.48 -4.98 8.86
CA ASP A 95 -16.51 -4.28 7.58
C ASP A 95 -15.13 -4.30 6.93
N MET A 96 -14.06 -4.02 7.71
CA MET A 96 -12.69 -4.00 7.22
C MET A 96 -12.21 -5.40 6.80
N TYR A 97 -12.48 -6.43 7.58
CA TYR A 97 -12.15 -7.81 7.23
C TYR A 97 -12.84 -8.29 5.94
N PHE A 98 -14.04 -7.81 5.68
CA PHE A 98 -14.73 -8.04 4.41
C PHE A 98 -14.05 -7.26 3.28
N ALA A 99 -13.71 -5.99 3.52
CA ALA A 99 -13.10 -5.11 2.53
C ALA A 99 -11.78 -5.68 2.02
N GLU A 100 -10.86 -6.02 2.90
CA GLU A 100 -9.58 -6.65 2.58
C GLU A 100 -9.73 -7.88 1.69
N LYS A 101 -10.65 -8.75 2.04
CA LYS A 101 -10.92 -9.97 1.24
C LYS A 101 -11.50 -9.65 -0.13
N HIS A 102 -12.25 -8.58 -0.24
CA HIS A 102 -12.83 -8.14 -1.50
C HIS A 102 -11.77 -7.48 -2.40
N ILE A 103 -10.84 -6.73 -1.80
CA ILE A 103 -9.68 -6.13 -2.47
C ILE A 103 -8.75 -7.24 -2.99
N LEU A 104 -8.48 -8.28 -2.20
CA LEU A 104 -7.71 -9.45 -2.66
C LEU A 104 -8.27 -10.10 -3.93
N GLU A 105 -9.57 -10.06 -4.14
CA GLU A 105 -10.22 -10.58 -5.36
C GLU A 105 -10.13 -9.59 -6.53
N ALA A 106 -9.98 -8.29 -6.24
CA ALA A 106 -9.93 -7.22 -7.25
C ALA A 106 -8.51 -6.98 -7.79
N LEU A 107 -7.49 -6.97 -6.93
CA LEU A 107 -6.10 -6.63 -7.27
C LEU A 107 -5.52 -7.45 -8.44
N PRO A 108 -5.74 -8.77 -8.57
CA PRO A 108 -5.26 -9.53 -9.73
C PRO A 108 -5.87 -9.06 -11.05
N LYS A 109 -7.09 -8.52 -11.04
CA LYS A 109 -7.75 -7.99 -12.23
C LYS A 109 -7.15 -6.64 -12.62
N MET A 110 -6.88 -5.78 -11.62
CA MET A 110 -6.23 -4.49 -11.84
C MET A 110 -4.81 -4.69 -12.38
N LYS A 111 -4.02 -5.59 -11.78
CA LYS A 111 -2.72 -6.00 -12.30
C LYS A 111 -2.78 -6.45 -13.76
N ALA A 112 -3.74 -7.32 -14.10
CA ALA A 112 -3.88 -7.84 -15.46
C ALA A 112 -4.32 -6.77 -16.47
N ALA A 113 -4.95 -5.69 -16.02
CA ALA A 113 -5.41 -4.58 -16.85
C ALA A 113 -4.37 -3.47 -17.00
N ALA A 114 -3.41 -3.38 -16.09
CA ALA A 114 -2.34 -2.39 -16.13
C ALA A 114 -1.40 -2.62 -17.33
N THR A 115 -0.95 -1.54 -17.92
CA THR A 115 -0.11 -1.51 -19.13
C THR A 115 1.37 -1.60 -18.76
N THR A 116 1.81 -0.81 -17.78
CA THR A 116 3.22 -0.71 -17.40
C THR A 116 3.60 -1.81 -16.39
N GLU A 117 4.86 -2.27 -16.47
CA GLU A 117 5.41 -3.25 -15.52
C GLU A 117 5.44 -2.68 -14.11
N GLU A 118 5.79 -1.40 -13.97
CA GLU A 118 5.84 -0.71 -12.67
C GLU A 118 4.48 -0.73 -11.95
N LEU A 119 3.38 -0.47 -12.65
CA LEU A 119 2.05 -0.51 -12.05
C LEU A 119 1.58 -1.95 -11.81
N GLN A 120 1.94 -2.89 -12.69
CA GLN A 120 1.67 -4.31 -12.46
C GLN A 120 2.35 -4.83 -11.21
N ASP A 121 3.62 -4.46 -10.99
CA ASP A 121 4.39 -4.85 -9.81
C ASP A 121 3.81 -4.20 -8.54
N ALA A 122 3.43 -2.92 -8.59
CA ALA A 122 2.75 -2.25 -7.47
C ALA A 122 1.46 -2.98 -7.04
N PHE A 123 0.63 -3.41 -8.00
CA PHE A 123 -0.58 -4.19 -7.67
C PHE A 123 -0.25 -5.59 -7.14
N GLU A 124 0.86 -6.21 -7.55
CA GLU A 124 1.29 -7.49 -6.96
C GLU A 124 1.77 -7.32 -5.53
N ASP A 125 2.60 -6.30 -5.27
CA ASP A 125 3.10 -6.00 -3.93
C ASP A 125 1.94 -5.64 -2.99
N HIS A 126 1.00 -4.81 -3.43
CA HIS A 126 -0.21 -4.52 -2.66
C HIS A 126 -1.02 -5.80 -2.38
N HIS A 127 -1.19 -6.70 -3.35
CA HIS A 127 -1.86 -7.99 -3.11
C HIS A 127 -1.17 -8.80 -2.01
N LEU A 128 0.17 -8.82 -1.97
CA LEU A 128 0.94 -9.51 -0.93
C LEU A 128 0.82 -8.83 0.44
N VAL A 129 0.73 -7.51 0.48
CA VAL A 129 0.50 -6.72 1.70
C VAL A 129 -0.91 -7.01 2.22
N THR A 130 -1.94 -6.93 1.40
CA THR A 130 -3.34 -7.21 1.75
C THR A 130 -3.52 -8.63 2.34
N GLN A 131 -2.80 -9.63 1.83
CA GLN A 131 -2.79 -10.98 2.43
C GLN A 131 -2.29 -10.97 3.87
N LYS A 132 -1.24 -10.17 4.17
CA LYS A 132 -0.72 -10.02 5.54
C LYS A 132 -1.72 -9.28 6.42
N GLN A 133 -2.43 -8.29 5.90
CA GLN A 133 -3.44 -7.50 6.61
C GLN A 133 -4.66 -8.34 6.95
N VAL A 134 -5.17 -9.18 6.07
CA VAL A 134 -6.20 -10.18 6.41
C VAL A 134 -5.76 -11.03 7.60
N SER A 135 -4.53 -11.57 7.56
CA SER A 135 -3.98 -12.37 8.65
C SER A 135 -3.78 -11.55 9.94
N ARG A 136 -3.51 -10.24 9.81
CA ARG A 136 -3.36 -9.31 10.94
C ARG A 136 -4.71 -9.02 11.56
N LEU A 137 -5.75 -8.79 10.79
CA LEU A 137 -7.13 -8.62 11.29
C LEU A 137 -7.61 -9.88 12.05
N GLU A 138 -7.28 -11.08 11.58
CA GLU A 138 -7.57 -12.31 12.35
C GLU A 138 -6.88 -12.32 13.74
N LYS A 139 -5.66 -11.77 13.84
CA LYS A 139 -4.98 -11.60 15.13
C LYS A 139 -5.63 -10.51 15.96
N VAL A 140 -6.18 -9.44 15.35
CA VAL A 140 -6.96 -8.41 16.04
C VAL A 140 -8.20 -9.04 16.67
N PHE A 141 -9.02 -9.74 15.91
CA PHE A 141 -10.20 -10.46 16.42
C PHE A 141 -9.83 -11.39 17.56
N LYS A 142 -8.76 -12.18 17.41
CA LYS A 142 -8.27 -13.08 18.46
C LYS A 142 -7.83 -12.33 19.72
N SER A 143 -7.22 -11.14 19.59
CA SER A 143 -6.74 -10.37 20.75
C SER A 143 -7.86 -9.83 21.63
N ILE A 144 -9.05 -9.65 21.06
CA ILE A 144 -10.25 -9.17 21.74
C ILE A 144 -11.24 -10.31 22.06
N ASP A 145 -10.84 -11.56 21.81
CA ASP A 145 -11.65 -12.77 22.04
C ASP A 145 -12.97 -12.76 21.25
N GLU A 146 -12.85 -12.39 19.95
CA GLU A 146 -13.95 -12.36 18.99
C GLU A 146 -13.62 -13.28 17.79
N LYS A 147 -14.67 -13.72 17.10
CA LYS A 147 -14.54 -14.51 15.88
C LYS A 147 -14.26 -13.61 14.68
N ALA A 148 -13.24 -13.94 13.89
CA ALA A 148 -13.00 -13.30 12.61
C ALA A 148 -14.15 -13.63 11.64
N GLU A 149 -14.98 -12.63 11.35
CA GLU A 149 -16.15 -12.73 10.50
C GLU A 149 -16.37 -11.42 9.77
N GLY A 150 -16.47 -11.48 8.43
CA GLY A 150 -16.73 -10.31 7.60
C GLY A 150 -18.19 -9.93 7.59
N LYS A 151 -18.48 -8.64 7.58
CA LYS A 151 -19.78 -8.05 7.31
C LYS A 151 -19.72 -7.32 5.97
N LYS A 152 -20.70 -7.55 5.10
CA LYS A 152 -20.76 -6.92 3.80
C LYS A 152 -20.63 -5.39 3.91
N CYS A 153 -19.59 -4.83 3.30
CA CYS A 153 -19.34 -3.41 3.24
C CYS A 153 -19.72 -2.88 1.85
N GLU A 154 -20.76 -2.06 1.78
CA GLU A 154 -21.23 -1.49 0.52
C GLU A 154 -20.28 -0.43 -0.05
N ALA A 155 -19.48 0.23 0.82
CA ALA A 155 -18.51 1.23 0.40
C ALA A 155 -17.42 0.62 -0.49
N ILE A 156 -16.72 -0.41 0.00
CA ILE A 156 -15.65 -1.04 -0.77
C ILE A 156 -16.18 -1.71 -2.05
N ILE A 157 -17.36 -2.32 -2.00
CA ILE A 157 -18.00 -2.90 -3.19
C ILE A 157 -18.21 -1.81 -4.27
N GLY A 158 -18.65 -0.62 -3.86
CA GLY A 158 -18.84 0.51 -4.76
C GLY A 158 -17.54 1.00 -5.38
N ILE A 159 -16.48 1.13 -4.57
CA ILE A 159 -15.15 1.58 -5.01
C ILE A 159 -14.53 0.56 -5.99
N VAL A 160 -14.53 -0.72 -5.64
CA VAL A 160 -14.00 -1.78 -6.51
C VAL A 160 -14.77 -1.84 -7.84
N LYS A 161 -16.09 -1.68 -7.80
CA LYS A 161 -16.90 -1.66 -9.02
C LYS A 161 -16.58 -0.46 -9.91
N GLU A 162 -16.23 0.69 -9.34
CA GLU A 162 -15.77 1.84 -10.12
C GLU A 162 -14.45 1.52 -10.84
N GLY A 163 -13.49 0.87 -10.17
CA GLY A 163 -12.27 0.38 -10.79
C GLY A 163 -12.54 -0.61 -11.94
N GLU A 164 -13.48 -1.54 -11.76
CA GLU A 164 -13.90 -2.46 -12.83
C GLU A 164 -14.54 -1.73 -14.02
N SER A 165 -15.27 -0.62 -13.79
CA SER A 165 -15.82 0.22 -14.87
C SER A 165 -14.70 0.93 -15.65
N ILE A 166 -13.68 1.44 -14.97
CA ILE A 166 -12.51 2.07 -15.59
C ILE A 166 -11.82 1.11 -16.57
N ILE A 167 -11.64 -0.16 -16.21
CA ILE A 167 -11.06 -1.17 -17.11
C ILE A 167 -11.88 -1.32 -18.39
N GLN A 168 -13.20 -1.15 -18.34
CA GLN A 168 -14.09 -1.29 -19.46
C GLN A 168 -14.20 -0.01 -20.32
N GLU A 169 -13.95 1.15 -19.73
CA GLU A 169 -14.12 2.47 -20.35
C GLU A 169 -12.83 3.04 -20.92
N THR A 170 -11.67 2.42 -20.63
CA THR A 170 -10.35 2.83 -21.15
C THR A 170 -9.80 1.79 -22.11
N ASP A 171 -8.96 2.22 -23.08
CA ASP A 171 -8.37 1.34 -24.06
C ASP A 171 -7.18 0.54 -23.50
N GLU A 172 -7.08 -0.73 -23.90
CA GLU A 172 -6.01 -1.62 -23.46
C GLU A 172 -4.65 -1.18 -24.02
N GLY A 173 -3.64 -1.17 -23.17
CA GLY A 173 -2.27 -0.82 -23.55
C GLY A 173 -1.98 0.68 -23.50
N THR A 174 -2.88 1.51 -22.97
CA THR A 174 -2.71 2.96 -22.91
C THR A 174 -2.20 3.42 -21.54
N MET A 175 -1.48 4.53 -21.49
CA MET A 175 -1.08 5.20 -20.24
C MET A 175 -2.28 5.86 -19.56
N THR A 176 -3.27 6.30 -20.36
CA THR A 176 -4.55 6.80 -19.84
C THR A 176 -5.25 5.74 -18.97
N ARG A 177 -5.21 4.45 -19.36
CA ARG A 177 -5.70 3.37 -18.50
C ARG A 177 -4.92 3.27 -17.21
N ASP A 178 -3.60 3.31 -17.24
CA ASP A 178 -2.79 3.21 -16.04
C ASP A 178 -3.02 4.40 -15.10
N ALA A 179 -3.08 5.62 -15.60
CA ALA A 179 -3.43 6.80 -14.82
C ALA A 179 -4.80 6.67 -14.15
N ALA A 180 -5.79 6.16 -14.87
CA ALA A 180 -7.13 5.95 -14.34
C ALA A 180 -7.18 4.80 -13.30
N LEU A 181 -6.41 3.73 -13.49
CA LEU A 181 -6.27 2.63 -12.53
C LEU A 181 -5.60 3.09 -11.24
N ILE A 182 -4.57 3.95 -11.32
CA ILE A 182 -3.93 4.54 -10.13
C ILE A 182 -4.95 5.33 -9.31
N ILE A 183 -5.74 6.20 -9.94
CA ILE A 183 -6.79 6.96 -9.24
C ILE A 183 -7.82 6.02 -8.59
N ALA A 184 -8.19 4.93 -9.26
CA ALA A 184 -9.12 3.95 -8.68
C ALA A 184 -8.50 3.23 -7.48
N ALA A 185 -7.22 2.86 -7.55
CA ALA A 185 -6.48 2.26 -6.44
C ALA A 185 -6.39 3.22 -5.25
N GLN A 186 -5.96 4.46 -5.47
CA GLN A 186 -5.88 5.47 -4.41
C GLN A 186 -7.22 5.72 -3.69
N LYS A 187 -8.36 5.54 -4.36
CA LYS A 187 -9.67 5.57 -3.67
C LYS A 187 -9.83 4.40 -2.71
N VAL A 188 -9.26 3.23 -3.02
CA VAL A 188 -9.22 2.08 -2.11
C VAL A 188 -8.34 2.42 -0.92
N GLU A 189 -7.09 2.89 -1.15
CA GLU A 189 -6.15 3.26 -0.09
C GLU A 189 -6.77 4.29 0.87
N HIS A 190 -7.35 5.35 0.34
CA HIS A 190 -7.99 6.41 1.16
C HIS A 190 -9.19 5.89 1.96
N TYR A 191 -9.95 4.92 1.45
CA TYR A 191 -10.96 4.22 2.23
C TYR A 191 -10.33 3.41 3.37
N GLU A 192 -9.23 2.70 3.12
CA GLU A 192 -8.53 1.88 4.10
C GLU A 192 -7.83 2.75 5.16
N ILE A 193 -7.12 3.80 4.75
CA ILE A 193 -6.51 4.79 5.66
C ILE A 193 -7.54 5.38 6.62
N ALA A 194 -8.69 5.83 6.10
CA ALA A 194 -9.75 6.39 6.94
C ALA A 194 -10.34 5.34 7.89
N SER A 195 -10.51 4.11 7.41
CA SER A 195 -11.09 3.00 8.19
C SER A 195 -10.14 2.51 9.28
N TYR A 196 -8.88 2.23 8.93
CA TYR A 196 -7.86 1.81 9.89
C TYR A 196 -7.56 2.90 10.91
N GLY A 197 -7.40 4.17 10.49
CA GLY A 197 -7.17 5.28 11.40
C GLY A 197 -8.31 5.45 12.42
N GLY A 198 -9.56 5.31 11.96
CA GLY A 198 -10.71 5.30 12.85
C GLY A 198 -10.73 4.13 13.82
N LEU A 199 -10.40 2.91 13.35
CA LEU A 199 -10.33 1.71 14.19
C LEU A 199 -9.19 1.79 15.22
N VAL A 200 -8.02 2.33 14.86
CA VAL A 200 -6.91 2.61 15.80
C VAL A 200 -7.38 3.51 16.94
N ALA A 201 -7.96 4.66 16.61
CA ALA A 201 -8.43 5.62 17.59
C ALA A 201 -9.51 5.02 18.53
N LEU A 202 -10.40 4.19 18.00
CA LEU A 202 -11.42 3.48 18.80
C LEU A 202 -10.78 2.41 19.70
N ALA A 203 -9.81 1.65 19.19
CA ALA A 203 -9.12 0.63 19.96
C ALA A 203 -8.35 1.24 21.13
N GLU A 204 -7.66 2.36 20.94
CA GLU A 204 -7.00 3.13 22.00
C GLU A 204 -7.99 3.62 23.05
N THR A 205 -9.13 4.19 22.61
CA THR A 205 -10.19 4.68 23.51
C THR A 205 -10.80 3.55 24.37
N LEU A 206 -10.81 2.33 23.84
CA LEU A 206 -11.35 1.13 24.46
C LEU A 206 -10.31 0.35 25.30
N ASP A 207 -9.10 0.87 25.47
CA ASP A 207 -7.97 0.20 26.15
C ASP A 207 -7.59 -1.16 25.50
N LEU A 208 -7.80 -1.29 24.19
CA LEU A 208 -7.47 -2.48 23.40
C LEU A 208 -6.07 -2.34 22.75
N GLY A 209 -5.04 -2.02 23.54
CA GLY A 209 -3.72 -1.62 23.05
C GLY A 209 -3.11 -2.59 22.03
N ARG A 210 -3.24 -3.92 22.22
CA ARG A 210 -2.74 -4.88 21.22
C ARG A 210 -3.50 -4.82 19.88
N ALA A 211 -4.78 -4.54 19.91
CA ALA A 211 -5.57 -4.34 18.70
C ALA A 211 -5.13 -3.06 17.99
N ALA A 212 -4.94 -1.97 18.75
CA ALA A 212 -4.44 -0.70 18.25
C ALA A 212 -3.09 -0.86 17.55
N ASP A 213 -2.09 -1.52 18.19
CA ASP A 213 -0.76 -1.75 17.60
C ASP A 213 -0.84 -2.52 16.26
N LEU A 214 -1.69 -3.53 16.19
CA LEU A 214 -1.87 -4.32 14.97
C LEU A 214 -2.54 -3.51 13.85
N LEU A 215 -3.57 -2.73 14.17
CA LEU A 215 -4.29 -1.89 13.22
C LEU A 215 -3.41 -0.73 12.73
N GLN A 216 -2.58 -0.15 13.61
CA GLN A 216 -1.63 0.90 13.26
C GLN A 216 -0.63 0.44 12.20
N THR A 217 -0.15 -0.81 12.31
CA THR A 217 0.76 -1.37 11.30
C THR A 217 0.10 -1.48 9.93
N SER A 218 -1.20 -1.81 9.85
CA SER A 218 -1.92 -1.81 8.58
C SER A 218 -2.10 -0.39 8.05
N LEU A 219 -2.47 0.56 8.92
CA LEU A 219 -2.60 1.97 8.53
C LEU A 219 -1.31 2.50 7.87
N GLU A 220 -0.16 2.22 8.48
CA GLU A 220 1.15 2.65 7.96
C GLU A 220 1.46 2.02 6.59
N GLU A 221 1.06 0.77 6.36
CA GLU A 221 1.21 0.09 5.07
C GLU A 221 0.32 0.72 3.99
N GLU A 222 -0.94 1.14 4.31
CA GLU A 222 -1.82 1.81 3.35
C GLU A 222 -1.33 3.21 3.00
N GLU A 223 -0.82 3.96 3.99
CA GLU A 223 -0.21 5.27 3.77
C GLU A 223 1.02 5.17 2.85
N GLU A 224 1.84 4.11 2.97
CA GLU A 224 2.98 3.84 2.10
C GLU A 224 2.52 3.48 0.67
N THR A 225 1.52 2.62 0.52
CA THR A 225 0.98 2.22 -0.79
C THR A 225 0.38 3.41 -1.56
N ASP A 226 -0.34 4.30 -0.89
CA ASP A 226 -0.91 5.52 -1.51
C ASP A 226 0.19 6.46 -2.03
N LEU A 227 1.28 6.61 -1.27
CA LEU A 227 2.46 7.39 -1.69
C LEU A 227 3.16 6.75 -2.90
N ASP A 228 3.38 5.44 -2.88
CA ASP A 228 4.01 4.71 -3.99
C ASP A 228 3.20 4.84 -5.28
N LEU A 229 1.87 4.75 -5.21
CA LEU A 229 0.99 4.99 -6.35
C LEU A 229 1.08 6.41 -6.89
N THR A 230 1.20 7.41 -6.00
CA THR A 230 1.43 8.81 -6.39
C THR A 230 2.76 8.96 -7.12
N ASP A 231 3.84 8.39 -6.57
CA ASP A 231 5.18 8.46 -7.18
C ASP A 231 5.20 7.81 -8.57
N ILE A 232 4.53 6.67 -8.76
CA ILE A 232 4.38 6.01 -10.06
C ILE A 232 3.63 6.92 -11.04
N ALA A 233 2.50 7.52 -10.63
CA ALA A 233 1.71 8.40 -11.47
C ALA A 233 2.49 9.63 -11.94
N GLU A 234 3.20 10.28 -11.00
CA GLU A 234 3.90 11.55 -11.24
C GLU A 234 5.26 11.38 -11.91
N SER A 235 5.89 10.19 -11.82
CA SER A 235 7.19 9.95 -12.43
C SER A 235 7.13 9.96 -13.95
N PHE A 236 6.14 9.34 -14.57
CA PHE A 236 6.03 9.30 -16.03
C PHE A 236 4.62 9.01 -16.58
N ILE A 237 3.75 8.27 -15.87
CA ILE A 237 2.47 7.79 -16.40
C ILE A 237 1.58 8.97 -16.84
N ASN A 238 1.40 9.97 -15.95
CA ASN A 238 0.52 11.11 -16.23
C ASN A 238 1.00 11.93 -17.44
N PHE A 239 2.32 12.08 -17.60
CA PHE A 239 2.90 12.80 -18.75
C PHE A 239 2.67 12.04 -20.05
N ARG A 240 2.95 10.74 -20.05
CA ARG A 240 2.73 9.90 -21.23
C ARG A 240 1.25 9.77 -21.60
N ALA A 241 0.36 9.73 -20.62
CA ALA A 241 -1.08 9.72 -20.86
C ALA A 241 -1.56 11.04 -21.52
N ALA A 242 -0.93 12.18 -21.18
CA ALA A 242 -1.24 13.46 -21.82
C ALA A 242 -0.75 13.55 -23.27
N ASP A 243 0.32 12.83 -23.59
CA ASP A 243 0.91 12.83 -24.95
C ASP A 243 0.19 11.83 -25.89
N GLU A 244 -0.60 10.86 -25.36
CA GLU A 244 -1.31 9.86 -26.18
C GLU A 244 -2.30 10.48 -27.19
N ASP A 245 -2.94 11.60 -26.87
CA ASP A 245 -3.87 12.29 -27.76
C ASP A 245 -3.18 13.01 -28.92
N GLU A 246 -1.86 13.28 -28.82
CA GLU A 246 -1.09 13.95 -29.87
C GLU A 246 -0.63 12.99 -30.96
N ASP A 247 -0.51 11.69 -30.67
CA ASP A 247 -0.04 10.67 -31.62
C ASP A 247 -1.13 10.19 -32.59
N GLU A 248 -2.43 10.44 -32.33
CA GLU A 248 -3.52 10.10 -33.29
C GLU A 248 -3.61 11.03 -34.48
N ASP A 249 -3.03 12.23 -34.43
CA ASP A 249 -3.02 13.20 -35.53
C ASP A 249 -1.82 13.03 -36.50
N GLY A 250 -1.04 11.99 -36.35
CA GLY A 250 -0.10 11.39 -37.30
C GLY A 250 0.81 12.36 -38.02
N GLU A 251 1.81 12.94 -37.36
CA GLU A 251 3.04 13.31 -38.01
C GLU A 251 4.21 12.55 -37.36
N ASP A 252 4.75 11.57 -38.10
CA ASP A 252 6.04 10.95 -37.84
C ASP A 252 7.11 12.05 -37.73
N TYR A 253 7.40 12.53 -36.54
CA TYR A 253 8.61 13.30 -36.30
C TYR A 253 9.78 12.34 -36.30
N GLU A 254 10.31 12.06 -37.50
CA GLU A 254 11.62 11.48 -37.70
C GLU A 254 12.63 12.46 -37.10
N TYR A 255 13.15 12.13 -35.90
CA TYR A 255 14.28 12.83 -35.35
C TYR A 255 15.51 12.50 -36.19
N GLU A 256 15.79 13.35 -37.19
CA GLU A 256 17.09 13.39 -37.85
C GLU A 256 18.12 13.81 -36.77
N TYR A 257 18.90 12.85 -36.34
CA TYR A 257 20.14 13.15 -35.64
C TYR A 257 21.09 13.76 -36.68
N ASP A 258 21.22 15.07 -36.61
CA ASP A 258 22.32 15.77 -37.29
C ASP A 258 23.62 15.40 -36.57
N ASP A 259 24.30 14.41 -37.10
CA ASP A 259 25.70 14.11 -36.81
C ASP A 259 26.56 15.22 -37.46
N ASP A 260 26.58 16.40 -36.86
CA ASP A 260 27.58 17.41 -37.13
C ASP A 260 28.84 17.17 -36.28
N ASP A 261 29.59 16.13 -36.65
CA ASP A 261 31.00 15.99 -36.32
C ASP A 261 31.83 17.00 -37.10
N ASP A 262 31.95 18.23 -36.61
CA ASP A 262 33.01 19.15 -37.04
C ASP A 262 34.16 19.12 -36.07
N ASP A 263 35.05 18.16 -36.29
CA ASP A 263 36.44 18.17 -35.90
C ASP A 263 37.16 19.32 -36.58
N ASP A 264 37.33 20.43 -35.89
CA ASP A 264 38.38 21.42 -36.27
C ASP A 264 39.12 21.92 -35.02
N TYR A 265 39.95 21.04 -34.49
CA TYR A 265 41.01 21.45 -33.51
C TYR A 265 42.24 21.84 -34.27
N ASN A 266 42.27 23.09 -34.69
CA ASN A 266 43.43 23.68 -35.33
C ASN A 266 44.50 24.06 -34.28
N SER A 267 45.54 23.28 -34.28
CA SER A 267 46.82 23.57 -33.61
C SER A 267 47.45 24.80 -34.21
N ASN A 268 47.54 25.88 -33.44
CA ASN A 268 48.53 26.90 -33.78
C ASN A 268 49.40 27.24 -32.61
N SER A 269 50.57 26.67 -32.71
CA SER A 269 51.82 26.97 -31.98
C SER A 269 52.19 28.43 -32.19
N LEU A 270 52.46 29.19 -31.15
CA LEU A 270 53.28 30.40 -31.25
C LEU A 270 54.19 30.53 -30.04
N VAL A 271 55.43 30.36 -30.37
CA VAL A 271 56.67 30.76 -29.75
C VAL A 271 56.69 32.28 -29.43
N LEU A 272 56.92 32.67 -28.25
CA LEU A 272 57.96 33.59 -27.74
C LEU A 272 57.82 33.76 -26.25
#